data_de5f2b6c84c543725753c2736021b6fc
#
_entry.id   de5f2b6c84c543725753c2736021b6fc
#
_cell.length_a   1.000
_cell.length_b   1.000
_cell.length_c   1.000
_cell.angle_alpha   90.00
_cell.angle_beta   90.00
_cell.angle_gamma   90.00
#
_symmetry.space_group_name_H-M   'P 1'
#
loop_
_entity.id
_entity.type
_entity.pdbx_description
1 polymer ?
#
loop_
_entity_poly.entity_id
_entity_poly.type
_entity_poly.pdbx_seq_one_letter_code
_entity_poly.pdbx_strand_id
1 'polypeptide(L)'
;KNSPLNAMLVDSWYDAYLGVVVLVRIMDGVLGKGDKIKMFSNGSVHTVDRIGVFRPEMQATEQLGPGEIGFITASIKQVRDTKVGDTITHEKKGAEEALPGFNPSQPVVFCGLFPVDSSQFEDLREAIEKLALNDASFSFEMETSAALGFGFRCGFLGLLHLEVIRDRIEREYDIELITTAPSVIYHIYMNDGSFIQLHNPADMPDLSKVDHLEEPRIKATILVPDEYLGDVLKLCQDRRGIQEDLTYAGSRAMVVYDLPLNEVVFDFYDRLKSVTKGYASFDYQMTGYRQDNLVKMSILVNEEPVDALSVMVHRDRAELRGRAMCEKLKDLIPRHMFKIPIQAAIGGKVIARETLAALRKDVTAKCYGGDATRKRKPVSYTHLTLPTKLA
;
A
#
# COMPACT_ATOMS: atom_id res chain seq x y z
N LYS A 1 -17.55 -6.29 41.19
CA LYS A 1 -17.87 -7.71 40.93
C LYS A 1 -19.38 -7.97 40.67
N ASN A 2 -20.24 -7.09 41.11
CA ASN A 2 -21.71 -7.25 40.91
C ASN A 2 -22.24 -6.42 39.70
N SER A 3 -21.36 -5.70 39.02
CA SER A 3 -21.71 -4.96 37.79
C SER A 3 -21.86 -5.92 36.60
N PRO A 4 -22.62 -5.56 35.56
CA PRO A 4 -22.62 -6.27 34.30
C PRO A 4 -21.20 -6.42 33.74
N LEU A 5 -20.94 -7.51 33.03
CA LEU A 5 -19.68 -7.71 32.36
C LEU A 5 -19.48 -6.61 31.30
N ASN A 6 -18.36 -5.94 31.37
CA ASN A 6 -17.91 -4.99 30.38
C ASN A 6 -16.43 -5.23 30.14
N ALA A 7 -16.09 -5.90 29.04
CA ALA A 7 -14.73 -6.27 28.68
C ALA A 7 -14.38 -5.71 27.30
N MET A 8 -13.17 -5.21 27.17
CA MET A 8 -12.63 -4.73 25.90
C MET A 8 -11.88 -5.86 25.21
N LEU A 9 -12.18 -6.07 23.92
CA LEU A 9 -11.42 -6.92 23.05
C LEU A 9 -10.15 -6.16 22.64
N VAL A 10 -8.99 -6.61 23.11
CA VAL A 10 -7.70 -5.93 22.90
C VAL A 10 -7.05 -6.43 21.61
N ASP A 11 -7.10 -7.74 21.37
CA ASP A 11 -6.50 -8.39 20.21
C ASP A 11 -7.17 -9.73 19.93
N SER A 12 -7.02 -10.27 18.72
CA SER A 12 -7.49 -11.60 18.37
C SER A 12 -6.61 -12.21 17.27
N TRP A 13 -6.39 -13.52 17.36
CA TRP A 13 -5.62 -14.25 16.36
C TRP A 13 -6.15 -15.68 16.20
N TYR A 14 -5.77 -16.30 15.10
CA TYR A 14 -6.08 -17.71 14.87
C TYR A 14 -4.91 -18.58 15.30
N ASP A 15 -5.21 -19.54 16.16
CA ASP A 15 -4.31 -20.61 16.59
C ASP A 15 -4.77 -21.94 15.98
N ALA A 16 -3.83 -22.72 15.43
CA ALA A 16 -4.16 -23.97 14.74
C ALA A 16 -4.80 -25.04 15.65
N TYR A 17 -4.56 -24.97 16.97
CA TYR A 17 -5.06 -25.93 17.95
C TYR A 17 -6.26 -25.41 18.77
N LEU A 18 -6.28 -24.10 19.02
CA LEU A 18 -7.28 -23.47 19.90
C LEU A 18 -8.40 -22.77 19.11
N GLY A 19 -8.23 -22.62 17.80
CA GLY A 19 -9.10 -21.79 16.99
C GLY A 19 -8.86 -20.30 17.22
N VAL A 20 -9.91 -19.50 17.21
CA VAL A 20 -9.79 -18.06 17.48
C VAL A 20 -9.56 -17.82 18.97
N VAL A 21 -8.42 -17.23 19.29
CA VAL A 21 -8.04 -16.76 20.62
C VAL A 21 -8.28 -15.25 20.69
N VAL A 22 -8.96 -14.81 21.73
CA VAL A 22 -9.29 -13.41 21.95
C VAL A 22 -8.61 -12.91 23.21
N LEU A 23 -7.82 -11.87 23.14
CA LEU A 23 -7.24 -11.17 24.29
C LEU A 23 -8.24 -10.14 24.78
N VAL A 24 -8.57 -10.21 26.08
CA VAL A 24 -9.57 -9.35 26.70
C VAL A 24 -9.02 -8.61 27.91
N ARG A 25 -9.47 -7.39 28.11
CA ARG A 25 -9.31 -6.64 29.35
C ARG A 25 -10.67 -6.47 30.00
N ILE A 26 -10.82 -6.97 31.21
CA ILE A 26 -12.05 -6.78 31.97
C ILE A 26 -12.06 -5.39 32.59
N MET A 27 -13.05 -4.58 32.22
CA MET A 27 -13.26 -3.25 32.78
C MET A 27 -14.16 -3.38 34.01
N ASP A 28 -15.32 -4.05 33.88
CA ASP A 28 -16.28 -4.30 34.93
C ASP A 28 -16.85 -5.72 34.86
N GLY A 29 -17.36 -6.20 35.99
CA GLY A 29 -17.94 -7.52 36.12
C GLY A 29 -16.89 -8.63 36.24
N VAL A 30 -17.29 -9.85 35.95
CA VAL A 30 -16.45 -11.05 35.98
C VAL A 30 -16.79 -11.90 34.76
N LEU A 31 -15.78 -12.46 34.15
CA LEU A 31 -15.91 -13.39 33.01
C LEU A 31 -15.39 -14.75 33.43
N GLY A 32 -16.19 -15.79 33.30
CA GLY A 32 -15.86 -17.16 33.66
C GLY A 32 -15.96 -18.14 32.50
N LYS A 33 -15.39 -19.32 32.70
CA LYS A 33 -15.55 -20.45 31.77
C LYS A 33 -17.02 -20.86 31.72
N GLY A 34 -17.56 -21.11 30.52
CA GLY A 34 -18.95 -21.49 30.28
C GLY A 34 -19.90 -20.30 30.16
N ASP A 35 -19.46 -19.07 30.40
CA ASP A 35 -20.29 -17.89 30.22
C ASP A 35 -20.69 -17.69 28.78
N LYS A 36 -21.90 -17.24 28.55
CA LYS A 36 -22.38 -16.80 27.24
C LYS A 36 -22.11 -15.31 27.08
N ILE A 37 -21.24 -15.00 26.16
CA ILE A 37 -20.82 -13.64 25.82
C ILE A 37 -21.48 -13.17 24.53
N LYS A 38 -21.65 -11.87 24.40
CA LYS A 38 -22.15 -11.18 23.22
C LYS A 38 -21.17 -10.11 22.79
N MET A 39 -20.82 -10.09 21.51
CA MET A 39 -20.05 -9.01 20.87
C MET A 39 -20.98 -7.85 20.56
N PHE A 40 -20.57 -6.62 20.88
CA PHE A 40 -21.40 -5.43 20.61
C PHE A 40 -21.46 -5.07 19.13
N SER A 41 -20.35 -5.21 18.40
CA SER A 41 -20.25 -4.76 17.01
C SER A 41 -21.18 -5.50 16.05
N ASN A 42 -21.35 -6.81 16.25
CA ASN A 42 -22.12 -7.68 15.33
C ASN A 42 -23.25 -8.43 16.01
N GLY A 43 -23.36 -8.31 17.34
CA GLY A 43 -24.40 -9.00 18.12
C GLY A 43 -24.23 -10.51 18.24
N SER A 44 -23.12 -11.10 17.79
CA SER A 44 -22.87 -12.55 17.84
C SER A 44 -22.73 -13.03 19.29
N VAL A 45 -23.24 -14.23 19.54
CA VAL A 45 -23.21 -14.86 20.87
C VAL A 45 -22.34 -16.10 20.82
N HIS A 46 -21.42 -16.18 21.77
CA HIS A 46 -20.47 -17.28 21.88
C HIS A 46 -20.42 -17.80 23.31
N THR A 47 -20.03 -19.05 23.49
CA THR A 47 -19.80 -19.63 24.81
C THR A 47 -18.31 -19.71 25.08
N VAL A 48 -17.85 -19.25 26.23
CA VAL A 48 -16.44 -19.29 26.62
C VAL A 48 -16.03 -20.72 26.93
N ASP A 49 -15.15 -21.29 26.11
CA ASP A 49 -14.65 -22.67 26.26
C ASP A 49 -13.44 -22.70 27.20
N ARG A 50 -12.51 -21.78 27.02
CA ARG A 50 -11.31 -21.62 27.85
C ARG A 50 -11.09 -20.18 28.21
N ILE A 51 -10.53 -19.98 29.41
CA ILE A 51 -10.15 -18.67 29.92
C ILE A 51 -8.81 -18.80 30.66
N GLY A 52 -7.95 -17.79 30.56
CA GLY A 52 -6.64 -17.84 31.18
C GLY A 52 -5.88 -16.53 31.08
N VAL A 53 -4.64 -16.56 31.55
CA VAL A 53 -3.69 -15.44 31.54
C VAL A 53 -2.35 -15.90 30.92
N PHE A 54 -1.52 -14.94 30.52
CA PHE A 54 -0.16 -15.21 30.07
C PHE A 54 0.86 -14.96 31.20
N ARG A 55 1.73 -16.01 31.53
CA ARG A 55 2.80 -15.93 32.55
C ARG A 55 4.03 -16.80 32.21
N PRO A 56 4.91 -16.47 31.30
CA PRO A 56 4.68 -15.91 29.97
C PRO A 56 3.82 -16.82 29.06
N GLU A 57 3.73 -18.12 29.41
CA GLU A 57 2.90 -19.09 28.70
C GLU A 57 1.41 -18.98 29.10
N MET A 58 0.55 -19.56 28.28
CA MET A 58 -0.88 -19.64 28.55
C MET A 58 -1.15 -20.48 29.79
N GLN A 59 -1.71 -19.87 30.83
CA GLN A 59 -2.16 -20.55 32.03
C GLN A 59 -3.67 -20.43 32.18
N ALA A 60 -4.35 -21.56 32.27
CA ALA A 60 -5.79 -21.59 32.48
C ALA A 60 -6.16 -21.03 33.88
N THR A 61 -7.25 -20.28 33.92
CA THR A 61 -7.88 -19.77 35.16
C THR A 61 -9.38 -20.07 35.11
N GLU A 62 -10.06 -20.01 36.24
CA GLU A 62 -11.51 -20.21 36.29
C GLU A 62 -12.29 -18.97 35.87
N GLN A 63 -11.75 -17.79 36.13
CA GLN A 63 -12.39 -16.52 35.85
C GLN A 63 -11.39 -15.37 35.73
N LEU A 64 -11.81 -14.28 35.08
CA LEU A 64 -11.13 -12.97 35.05
C LEU A 64 -12.03 -11.94 35.69
N GLY A 65 -11.45 -11.11 36.56
CA GLY A 65 -12.12 -10.02 37.28
C GLY A 65 -11.73 -8.63 36.76
N PRO A 66 -12.36 -7.55 37.32
CA PRO A 66 -12.09 -6.18 36.91
C PRO A 66 -10.62 -5.81 37.00
N GLY A 67 -10.09 -5.20 35.91
CA GLY A 67 -8.70 -4.79 35.76
C GLY A 67 -7.76 -5.87 35.22
N GLU A 68 -8.20 -7.14 35.19
CA GLU A 68 -7.38 -8.24 34.69
C GLU A 68 -7.38 -8.30 33.15
N ILE A 69 -6.25 -8.75 32.60
CA ILE A 69 -6.07 -9.05 31.19
C ILE A 69 -5.84 -10.54 31.05
N GLY A 70 -6.54 -11.15 30.11
CA GLY A 70 -6.40 -12.57 29.85
C GLY A 70 -6.90 -12.95 28.46
N PHE A 71 -6.82 -14.21 28.14
CA PHE A 71 -7.33 -14.75 26.88
C PHE A 71 -8.58 -15.59 27.09
N ILE A 72 -9.42 -15.63 26.08
CA ILE A 72 -10.55 -16.56 25.97
C ILE A 72 -10.53 -17.25 24.62
N THR A 73 -11.07 -18.48 24.61
CA THR A 73 -11.52 -19.14 23.39
C THR A 73 -13.01 -19.39 23.52
N ALA A 74 -13.78 -19.18 22.49
CA ALA A 74 -15.24 -19.17 22.58
C ALA A 74 -15.92 -19.75 21.33
N SER A 75 -15.36 -20.83 20.75
CA SER A 75 -15.87 -21.49 19.53
C SER A 75 -16.17 -20.50 18.38
N ILE A 76 -15.41 -19.39 18.31
CA ILE A 76 -15.53 -18.42 17.24
C ILE A 76 -14.90 -19.02 15.98
N LYS A 77 -15.65 -19.09 14.91
CA LYS A 77 -15.21 -19.76 13.68
C LYS A 77 -14.31 -18.89 12.80
N GLN A 78 -14.49 -17.60 12.88
CA GLN A 78 -13.78 -16.65 12.01
C GLN A 78 -13.28 -15.46 12.82
N VAL A 79 -12.01 -15.08 12.67
CA VAL A 79 -11.41 -13.93 13.36
C VAL A 79 -12.14 -12.63 12.98
N ARG A 80 -12.65 -12.49 11.77
CA ARG A 80 -13.43 -11.34 11.34
C ARG A 80 -14.69 -11.07 12.20
N ASP A 81 -15.15 -12.05 12.96
CA ASP A 81 -16.26 -11.89 13.91
C ASP A 81 -15.79 -11.22 15.21
N THR A 82 -14.47 -11.04 15.39
CA THR A 82 -13.85 -10.37 16.52
C THR A 82 -13.18 -9.09 16.08
N LYS A 83 -13.80 -7.94 16.33
CA LYS A 83 -13.24 -6.65 15.99
C LYS A 83 -12.40 -6.11 17.15
N VAL A 84 -11.14 -5.78 16.91
CA VAL A 84 -10.27 -5.13 17.90
C VAL A 84 -10.91 -3.82 18.39
N GLY A 85 -10.94 -3.62 19.69
CA GLY A 85 -11.65 -2.50 20.31
C GLY A 85 -13.14 -2.73 20.55
N ASP A 86 -13.70 -3.89 20.17
CA ASP A 86 -15.10 -4.23 20.46
C ASP A 86 -15.33 -4.45 21.96
N THR A 87 -16.58 -4.35 22.34
CA THR A 87 -17.03 -4.60 23.71
C THR A 87 -17.64 -5.98 23.81
N ILE A 88 -17.20 -6.74 24.79
CA ILE A 88 -17.73 -8.05 25.13
C ILE A 88 -18.54 -7.92 26.40
N THR A 89 -19.77 -8.42 26.37
CA THR A 89 -20.66 -8.45 27.53
C THR A 89 -21.35 -9.82 27.67
N HIS A 90 -22.09 -10.06 28.77
CA HIS A 90 -22.90 -11.25 28.88
C HIS A 90 -24.12 -11.18 27.95
N GLU A 91 -24.57 -12.32 27.42
CA GLU A 91 -25.81 -12.42 26.62
C GLU A 91 -27.03 -11.95 27.43
N LYS A 92 -27.08 -12.33 28.71
CA LYS A 92 -28.13 -11.95 29.64
C LYS A 92 -27.57 -11.00 30.68
N LYS A 93 -28.27 -9.89 30.96
CA LYS A 93 -27.83 -8.83 31.88
C LYS A 93 -26.46 -8.23 31.49
N GLY A 94 -26.26 -8.01 30.20
CA GLY A 94 -25.08 -7.35 29.67
C GLY A 94 -25.04 -5.84 29.96
N ALA A 95 -23.91 -5.20 29.61
CA ALA A 95 -23.78 -3.76 29.62
C ALA A 95 -24.75 -3.13 28.60
N GLU A 96 -25.24 -1.93 28.90
CA GLU A 96 -26.16 -1.19 28.02
C GLU A 96 -25.43 -0.40 26.97
N GLU A 97 -24.20 0.04 27.27
CA GLU A 97 -23.36 0.87 26.38
C GLU A 97 -22.05 0.17 26.07
N ALA A 98 -21.58 0.36 24.84
CA ALA A 98 -20.27 -0.09 24.41
C ALA A 98 -19.16 0.79 25.01
N LEU A 99 -17.99 0.20 25.28
CA LEU A 99 -16.78 0.94 25.60
C LEU A 99 -16.37 1.82 24.40
N PRO A 100 -15.65 2.93 24.61
CA PRO A 100 -15.20 3.80 23.50
C PRO A 100 -14.32 3.09 22.48
N GLY A 101 -13.76 1.91 22.83
CA GLY A 101 -12.94 1.10 21.94
C GLY A 101 -11.61 1.76 21.56
N PHE A 102 -10.99 1.21 20.53
CA PHE A 102 -9.81 1.81 19.90
C PHE A 102 -10.21 2.52 18.61
N ASN A 103 -9.50 3.59 18.27
CA ASN A 103 -9.60 4.15 16.93
C ASN A 103 -9.12 3.09 15.95
N PRO A 104 -9.91 2.74 14.90
CA PRO A 104 -9.48 1.76 13.92
C PRO A 104 -8.25 2.29 13.19
N SER A 105 -7.25 1.44 13.05
CA SER A 105 -6.11 1.72 12.19
C SER A 105 -6.60 1.87 10.75
N GLN A 106 -6.29 2.99 10.12
CA GLN A 106 -6.64 3.23 8.73
C GLN A 106 -5.42 3.05 7.85
N PRO A 107 -5.49 2.25 6.79
CA PRO A 107 -4.44 2.17 5.80
C PRO A 107 -4.21 3.54 5.17
N VAL A 108 -2.95 3.88 4.96
CA VAL A 108 -2.55 5.16 4.34
C VAL A 108 -1.79 4.95 3.03
N VAL A 109 -1.26 3.74 2.82
CA VAL A 109 -0.51 3.33 1.63
C VAL A 109 -1.24 2.19 0.95
N PHE A 110 -1.45 2.29 -0.34
CA PHE A 110 -2.14 1.29 -1.15
C PHE A 110 -1.26 0.84 -2.30
N CYS A 111 -1.18 -0.46 -2.55
CA CYS A 111 -0.57 -1.00 -3.76
C CYS A 111 -1.28 -2.27 -4.22
N GLY A 112 -1.14 -2.61 -5.49
CA GLY A 112 -1.58 -3.88 -6.04
C GLY A 112 -0.54 -4.97 -5.77
N LEU A 113 -1.00 -6.13 -5.33
CA LEU A 113 -0.22 -7.37 -5.21
C LEU A 113 -0.70 -8.36 -6.27
N PHE A 114 0.17 -8.77 -7.16
CA PHE A 114 -0.13 -9.69 -8.25
C PHE A 114 0.84 -10.87 -8.20
N PRO A 115 0.39 -12.11 -8.41
CA PRO A 115 1.30 -13.25 -8.51
C PRO A 115 2.07 -13.17 -9.83
N VAL A 116 3.35 -13.53 -9.83
CA VAL A 116 4.15 -13.63 -11.06
C VAL A 116 3.56 -14.71 -11.98
N ASP A 117 3.18 -15.84 -11.41
CA ASP A 117 2.42 -16.87 -12.10
C ASP A 117 0.91 -16.69 -11.86
N SER A 118 0.17 -16.35 -12.90
CA SER A 118 -1.27 -16.13 -12.82
C SER A 118 -2.08 -17.34 -12.34
N SER A 119 -1.52 -18.56 -12.43
CA SER A 119 -2.16 -19.78 -11.89
C SER A 119 -2.22 -19.79 -10.38
N GLN A 120 -1.36 -19.03 -9.69
CA GLN A 120 -1.31 -18.92 -8.22
C GLN A 120 -2.28 -17.88 -7.65
N PHE A 121 -3.20 -17.33 -8.43
CA PHE A 121 -4.15 -16.31 -7.94
C PHE A 121 -5.01 -16.80 -6.78
N GLU A 122 -5.51 -18.03 -6.84
CA GLU A 122 -6.33 -18.60 -5.76
C GLU A 122 -5.49 -18.85 -4.50
N ASP A 123 -4.25 -19.28 -4.65
CA ASP A 123 -3.31 -19.46 -3.53
C ASP A 123 -2.98 -18.10 -2.87
N LEU A 124 -2.79 -17.07 -3.69
CA LEU A 124 -2.59 -15.69 -3.20
C LEU A 124 -3.81 -15.19 -2.44
N ARG A 125 -5.03 -15.48 -2.93
CA ARG A 125 -6.27 -15.10 -2.23
C ARG A 125 -6.31 -15.73 -0.85
N GLU A 126 -6.05 -17.04 -0.76
CA GLU A 126 -6.05 -17.76 0.52
C GLU A 126 -4.98 -17.23 1.48
N ALA A 127 -3.77 -16.91 0.97
CA ALA A 127 -2.70 -16.32 1.75
C ALA A 127 -3.08 -14.96 2.32
N ILE A 128 -3.63 -14.06 1.49
CA ILE A 128 -4.07 -12.73 1.88
C ILE A 128 -5.20 -12.80 2.92
N GLU A 129 -6.19 -13.68 2.72
CA GLU A 129 -7.28 -13.89 3.67
C GLU A 129 -6.75 -14.37 5.03
N LYS A 130 -5.81 -15.32 5.05
CA LYS A 130 -5.17 -15.80 6.29
C LYS A 130 -4.37 -14.71 7.00
N LEU A 131 -3.63 -13.88 6.26
CA LEU A 131 -2.88 -12.78 6.84
C LEU A 131 -3.80 -11.71 7.42
N ALA A 132 -4.87 -11.37 6.73
CA ALA A 132 -5.86 -10.39 7.19
C ALA A 132 -6.60 -10.86 8.46
N LEU A 133 -6.70 -12.17 8.70
CA LEU A 133 -7.24 -12.69 9.97
C LEU A 133 -6.38 -12.31 11.18
N ASN A 134 -5.07 -12.20 10.98
CA ASN A 134 -4.11 -11.92 12.05
C ASN A 134 -3.67 -10.45 12.09
N ASP A 135 -4.12 -9.63 11.12
CA ASP A 135 -3.76 -8.22 11.02
C ASP A 135 -4.99 -7.36 10.71
N ALA A 136 -5.56 -6.79 11.75
CA ALA A 136 -6.76 -5.94 11.66
C ALA A 136 -6.53 -4.61 10.92
N SER A 137 -5.26 -4.24 10.67
CA SER A 137 -4.88 -3.02 9.94
C SER A 137 -4.69 -3.26 8.44
N PHE A 138 -4.64 -4.52 8.02
CA PHE A 138 -4.49 -4.93 6.64
C PHE A 138 -5.86 -5.01 5.95
N SER A 139 -6.04 -4.27 4.87
CA SER A 139 -7.24 -4.31 4.04
C SER A 139 -6.92 -4.74 2.62
N PHE A 140 -7.84 -5.42 1.96
CA PHE A 140 -7.66 -5.86 0.58
C PHE A 140 -8.98 -5.90 -0.18
N GLU A 141 -8.90 -5.71 -1.47
CA GLU A 141 -9.99 -5.87 -2.43
C GLU A 141 -9.45 -6.46 -3.74
N MET A 142 -10.30 -7.13 -4.50
CA MET A 142 -9.89 -7.67 -5.80
C MET A 142 -9.55 -6.54 -6.76
N GLU A 143 -8.44 -6.69 -7.48
CA GLU A 143 -8.00 -5.77 -8.53
C GLU A 143 -7.68 -6.55 -9.82
N THR A 144 -7.98 -5.95 -10.96
CA THR A 144 -7.64 -6.49 -12.26
C THR A 144 -6.81 -5.49 -13.03
N SER A 145 -5.66 -5.93 -13.54
CA SER A 145 -4.78 -5.15 -14.39
C SER A 145 -4.73 -5.77 -15.79
N ALA A 146 -4.82 -4.96 -16.82
CA ALA A 146 -4.68 -5.42 -18.19
C ALA A 146 -3.28 -6.00 -18.45
N ALA A 147 -2.25 -5.49 -17.76
CA ALA A 147 -0.87 -5.93 -17.89
C ALA A 147 -0.50 -7.11 -16.98
N LEU A 148 -1.08 -7.19 -15.77
CA LEU A 148 -0.66 -8.13 -14.71
C LEU A 148 -1.70 -9.23 -14.42
N GLY A 149 -2.92 -9.12 -14.98
CA GLY A 149 -4.01 -10.05 -14.74
C GLY A 149 -4.76 -9.79 -13.43
N PHE A 150 -5.14 -10.86 -12.73
CA PHE A 150 -5.87 -10.77 -11.47
C PHE A 150 -4.92 -10.67 -10.28
N GLY A 151 -5.28 -9.83 -9.33
CA GLY A 151 -4.54 -9.59 -8.09
C GLY A 151 -5.40 -8.94 -7.03
N PHE A 152 -4.76 -8.33 -6.06
CA PHE A 152 -5.43 -7.65 -4.95
C PHE A 152 -4.83 -6.27 -4.73
N ARG A 153 -5.71 -5.28 -4.58
CA ARG A 153 -5.34 -3.98 -4.06
C ARG A 153 -5.36 -4.03 -2.54
N CYS A 154 -4.21 -3.82 -1.95
CA CYS A 154 -4.01 -3.94 -0.51
C CYS A 154 -3.71 -2.60 0.12
N GLY A 155 -4.25 -2.37 1.30
CA GLY A 155 -4.02 -1.19 2.12
C GLY A 155 -3.13 -1.50 3.32
N PHE A 156 -2.14 -0.64 3.57
CA PHE A 156 -1.09 -0.81 4.56
C PHE A 156 -0.94 0.43 5.43
N LEU A 157 -0.45 0.27 6.66
CA LEU A 157 -0.13 1.39 7.55
C LEU A 157 1.09 2.21 7.08
N GLY A 158 1.92 1.63 6.22
CA GLY A 158 3.12 2.24 5.70
C GLY A 158 3.96 1.25 4.88
N LEU A 159 5.11 1.70 4.35
CA LEU A 159 5.97 0.87 3.51
C LEU A 159 6.53 -0.35 4.24
N LEU A 160 6.95 -0.20 5.50
CA LEU A 160 7.45 -1.33 6.29
C LEU A 160 6.39 -2.41 6.46
N HIS A 161 5.14 -2.02 6.69
CA HIS A 161 4.03 -2.96 6.77
C HIS A 161 3.83 -3.72 5.44
N LEU A 162 3.89 -3.00 4.31
CA LEU A 162 3.85 -3.59 2.98
C LEU A 162 4.99 -4.61 2.78
N GLU A 163 6.23 -4.25 3.13
CA GLU A 163 7.38 -5.13 3.01
C GLU A 163 7.22 -6.40 3.85
N VAL A 164 6.76 -6.27 5.10
CA VAL A 164 6.52 -7.41 6.00
C VAL A 164 5.44 -8.35 5.42
N ILE A 165 4.33 -7.81 4.95
CA ILE A 165 3.25 -8.63 4.37
C ILE A 165 3.73 -9.33 3.09
N ARG A 166 4.44 -8.61 2.20
CA ARG A 166 5.02 -9.20 0.99
C ARG A 166 5.97 -10.33 1.33
N ASP A 167 6.96 -10.09 2.20
CA ASP A 167 7.94 -11.09 2.61
C ASP A 167 7.28 -12.32 3.26
N ARG A 168 6.18 -12.12 4.00
CA ARG A 168 5.42 -13.23 4.57
C ARG A 168 4.74 -14.06 3.49
N ILE A 169 4.10 -13.42 2.51
CA ILE A 169 3.46 -14.15 1.39
C ILE A 169 4.52 -14.94 0.62
N GLU A 170 5.66 -14.33 0.30
CA GLU A 170 6.72 -14.99 -0.44
C GLU A 170 7.32 -16.17 0.33
N ARG A 171 7.54 -16.04 1.66
CA ARG A 171 8.22 -17.08 2.47
C ARG A 171 7.28 -18.15 3.04
N GLU A 172 6.08 -17.77 3.49
CA GLU A 172 5.16 -18.70 4.15
C GLU A 172 4.31 -19.47 3.14
N TYR A 173 4.04 -18.88 1.95
CA TYR A 173 3.15 -19.46 0.94
C TYR A 173 3.84 -19.78 -0.40
N ASP A 174 5.14 -19.48 -0.53
CA ASP A 174 5.94 -19.72 -1.75
C ASP A 174 5.33 -19.10 -3.02
N ILE A 175 4.81 -17.88 -2.89
CA ILE A 175 4.19 -17.11 -3.98
C ILE A 175 5.08 -15.91 -4.29
N GLU A 176 5.68 -15.88 -5.48
CA GLU A 176 6.44 -14.73 -5.95
C GLU A 176 5.50 -13.61 -6.41
N LEU A 177 5.74 -12.37 -5.92
CA LEU A 177 4.82 -11.24 -6.10
C LEU A 177 5.40 -10.13 -6.97
N ILE A 178 4.54 -9.56 -7.81
CA ILE A 178 4.71 -8.24 -8.42
C ILE A 178 3.92 -7.23 -7.59
N THR A 179 4.61 -6.19 -7.11
CA THR A 179 3.97 -5.08 -6.40
C THR A 179 3.91 -3.85 -7.30
N THR A 180 2.74 -3.22 -7.40
CA THR A 180 2.62 -1.92 -8.10
C THR A 180 3.22 -0.80 -7.25
N ALA A 181 3.46 0.36 -7.87
CA ALA A 181 3.94 1.52 -7.13
C ALA A 181 2.96 1.89 -6.01
N PRO A 182 3.44 2.14 -4.78
CA PRO A 182 2.58 2.58 -3.69
C PRO A 182 1.85 3.87 -4.06
N SER A 183 0.59 3.97 -3.69
CA SER A 183 -0.25 5.14 -3.95
C SER A 183 -1.05 5.51 -2.70
N VAL A 184 -1.63 6.70 -2.74
CA VAL A 184 -2.57 7.20 -1.73
C VAL A 184 -3.95 7.30 -2.34
N ILE A 185 -4.99 7.45 -1.53
CA ILE A 185 -6.35 7.72 -2.02
C ILE A 185 -6.45 9.20 -2.37
N TYR A 186 -6.97 9.51 -3.56
CA TYR A 186 -7.27 10.87 -3.99
C TYR A 186 -8.78 11.10 -3.98
N HIS A 187 -9.18 12.33 -3.72
CA HIS A 187 -10.56 12.77 -3.81
C HIS A 187 -10.78 13.48 -5.14
N ILE A 188 -11.79 13.05 -5.88
CA ILE A 188 -12.17 13.62 -7.17
C ILE A 188 -13.56 14.24 -7.02
N TYR A 189 -13.67 15.53 -7.27
CA TYR A 189 -14.91 16.22 -7.37
C TYR A 189 -15.26 16.43 -8.85
N MET A 190 -16.44 15.98 -9.24
CA MET A 190 -16.91 16.01 -10.62
C MET A 190 -17.74 17.26 -10.87
N ASN A 191 -17.81 17.70 -12.14
CA ASN A 191 -18.60 18.86 -12.56
C ASN A 191 -20.11 18.73 -12.28
N ASP A 192 -20.61 17.50 -12.14
CA ASP A 192 -22.01 17.21 -11.79
C ASP A 192 -22.27 17.22 -10.27
N GLY A 193 -21.26 17.54 -9.46
CA GLY A 193 -21.32 17.56 -8.01
C GLY A 193 -21.11 16.17 -7.37
N SER A 194 -20.87 15.12 -8.13
CA SER A 194 -20.56 13.80 -7.59
C SER A 194 -19.13 13.76 -7.03
N PHE A 195 -18.89 12.85 -6.08
CA PHE A 195 -17.63 12.65 -5.39
C PHE A 195 -17.16 11.22 -5.59
N ILE A 196 -15.88 11.05 -5.93
CA ILE A 196 -15.25 9.74 -6.16
C ILE A 196 -13.95 9.67 -5.35
N GLN A 197 -13.74 8.57 -4.66
CA GLN A 197 -12.44 8.23 -4.10
C GLN A 197 -11.65 7.42 -5.12
N LEU A 198 -10.54 7.98 -5.58
CA LEU A 198 -9.66 7.32 -6.54
C LEU A 198 -8.62 6.50 -5.79
N HIS A 199 -8.74 5.21 -5.83
CA HIS A 199 -7.81 4.25 -5.26
C HIS A 199 -6.70 3.90 -6.24
N ASN A 200 -7.04 3.65 -7.51
CA ASN A 200 -6.08 3.30 -8.55
C ASN A 200 -5.99 4.43 -9.59
N PRO A 201 -4.78 4.98 -9.86
CA PRO A 201 -4.62 5.99 -10.91
C PRO A 201 -5.10 5.56 -12.30
N ALA A 202 -5.15 4.25 -12.59
CA ALA A 202 -5.66 3.74 -13.86
C ALA A 202 -7.14 4.11 -14.08
N ASP A 203 -7.94 4.14 -13.00
CA ASP A 203 -9.40 4.37 -13.02
C ASP A 203 -9.76 5.87 -13.05
N MET A 204 -8.78 6.75 -13.23
CA MET A 204 -9.02 8.19 -13.32
C MET A 204 -10.04 8.51 -14.41
N PRO A 205 -11.16 9.18 -14.08
CA PRO A 205 -12.14 9.60 -15.07
C PRO A 205 -11.59 10.64 -16.04
N ASP A 206 -12.34 10.90 -17.12
CA ASP A 206 -11.98 11.93 -18.09
C ASP A 206 -11.85 13.30 -17.41
N LEU A 207 -10.70 13.94 -17.58
CA LEU A 207 -10.40 15.27 -17.01
C LEU A 207 -11.41 16.35 -17.36
N SER A 208 -12.11 16.21 -18.48
CA SER A 208 -13.17 17.17 -18.88
C SER A 208 -14.38 17.16 -17.95
N LYS A 209 -14.57 16.08 -17.19
CA LYS A 209 -15.68 15.91 -16.24
C LYS A 209 -15.30 16.23 -14.81
N VAL A 210 -14.00 16.44 -14.54
CA VAL A 210 -13.45 16.70 -13.20
C VAL A 210 -13.43 18.20 -12.95
N ASP A 211 -14.00 18.63 -11.83
CA ASP A 211 -13.91 20.01 -11.34
C ASP A 211 -12.54 20.24 -10.68
N HIS A 212 -12.23 19.46 -9.63
CA HIS A 212 -10.93 19.51 -8.97
C HIS A 212 -10.55 18.19 -8.32
N LEU A 213 -9.27 18.10 -7.96
CA LEU A 213 -8.66 16.96 -7.30
C LEU A 213 -8.09 17.39 -5.95
N GLU A 214 -8.26 16.54 -4.95
CA GLU A 214 -7.64 16.71 -3.66
C GLU A 214 -6.70 15.56 -3.33
N GLU A 215 -5.59 15.88 -2.70
CA GLU A 215 -4.63 14.90 -2.18
C GLU A 215 -4.58 14.91 -0.66
N PRO A 216 -4.30 13.76 -0.01
CA PRO A 216 -4.12 13.71 1.43
C PRO A 216 -2.86 14.45 1.86
N ARG A 217 -2.99 15.23 2.93
CA ARG A 217 -1.92 16.02 3.51
C ARG A 217 -1.59 15.51 4.91
N ILE A 218 -0.34 15.68 5.29
CA ILE A 218 0.17 15.33 6.62
C ILE A 218 0.87 16.52 7.26
N LYS A 219 0.72 16.62 8.57
CA LYS A 219 1.59 17.44 9.42
C LYS A 219 2.77 16.59 9.86
N ALA A 220 3.92 16.86 9.29
CA ALA A 220 5.16 16.15 9.55
C ALA A 220 6.00 16.90 10.57
N THR A 221 6.40 16.23 11.65
CA THR A 221 7.30 16.75 12.67
C THR A 221 8.65 16.06 12.54
N ILE A 222 9.69 16.84 12.26
CA ILE A 222 11.06 16.34 12.07
C ILE A 222 11.95 16.94 13.15
N LEU A 223 12.59 16.08 13.93
CA LEU A 223 13.59 16.47 14.90
C LEU A 223 14.98 16.12 14.39
N VAL A 224 15.86 17.09 14.24
CA VAL A 224 17.16 16.93 13.57
C VAL A 224 18.24 17.78 14.25
N PRO A 225 19.53 17.32 14.32
CA PRO A 225 20.63 18.16 14.72
C PRO A 225 20.77 19.39 13.79
N ASP A 226 21.15 20.54 14.33
CA ASP A 226 21.23 21.83 13.59
C ASP A 226 22.11 21.74 12.34
N GLU A 227 23.19 20.94 12.39
CA GLU A 227 24.11 20.76 11.27
C GLU A 227 23.45 20.19 9.97
N TYR A 228 22.34 19.46 10.10
CA TYR A 228 21.58 18.87 8.96
C TYR A 228 20.30 19.64 8.64
N LEU A 229 20.00 20.71 9.36
CA LEU A 229 18.74 21.45 9.21
C LEU A 229 18.55 21.96 7.76
N GLY A 230 19.59 22.52 7.17
CA GLY A 230 19.54 23.04 5.80
C GLY A 230 19.14 22.00 4.76
N ASP A 231 19.71 20.79 4.85
CA ASP A 231 19.41 19.70 3.94
C ASP A 231 17.97 19.17 4.12
N VAL A 232 17.49 19.14 5.37
CA VAL A 232 16.10 18.75 5.69
C VAL A 232 15.11 19.77 5.14
N LEU A 233 15.36 21.06 5.34
CA LEU A 233 14.50 22.13 4.78
C LEU A 233 14.42 22.03 3.26
N LYS A 234 15.57 21.84 2.58
CA LYS A 234 15.62 21.63 1.14
C LYS A 234 14.84 20.39 0.70
N LEU A 235 15.03 19.25 1.40
CA LEU A 235 14.29 18.01 1.12
C LEU A 235 12.78 18.24 1.21
N CYS A 236 12.30 18.90 2.27
CA CYS A 236 10.87 19.18 2.44
C CYS A 236 10.34 20.13 1.34
N GLN A 237 11.08 21.16 0.97
CA GLN A 237 10.72 22.06 -0.14
C GLN A 237 10.67 21.33 -1.47
N ASP A 238 11.65 20.44 -1.72
CA ASP A 238 11.67 19.60 -2.91
C ASP A 238 10.48 18.63 -2.95
N ARG A 239 9.78 18.39 -1.86
CA ARG A 239 8.57 17.56 -1.74
C ARG A 239 7.27 18.35 -1.62
N ARG A 240 7.24 19.58 -2.10
CA ARG A 240 6.08 20.49 -2.06
C ARG A 240 5.62 20.78 -0.62
N GLY A 241 6.53 20.68 0.35
CA GLY A 241 6.26 20.98 1.74
C GLY A 241 6.10 22.47 2.00
N ILE A 242 5.18 22.80 2.88
CA ILE A 242 4.98 24.16 3.40
C ILE A 242 5.43 24.13 4.87
N GLN A 243 6.43 24.94 5.19
CA GLN A 243 6.91 25.06 6.56
C GLN A 243 5.86 25.75 7.42
N GLU A 244 5.44 25.11 8.50
CA GLU A 244 4.50 25.67 9.48
C GLU A 244 5.21 26.24 10.69
N ASP A 245 6.24 25.54 11.20
CA ASP A 245 6.96 25.95 12.40
C ASP A 245 8.43 25.48 12.36
N LEU A 246 9.27 26.21 13.11
CA LEU A 246 10.66 25.85 13.38
C LEU A 246 11.02 26.29 14.80
N THR A 247 11.26 25.33 15.65
CA THR A 247 11.64 25.57 17.05
C THR A 247 12.90 24.78 17.39
N TYR A 248 13.56 25.17 18.47
CA TYR A 248 14.76 24.49 18.95
C TYR A 248 14.51 23.81 20.29
N ALA A 249 14.85 22.54 20.38
CA ALA A 249 14.84 21.75 21.59
C ALA A 249 16.28 21.38 21.99
N GLY A 250 16.93 22.25 22.75
CA GLY A 250 18.36 22.14 23.06
C GLY A 250 19.23 22.32 21.81
N SER A 251 20.03 21.31 21.43
CA SER A 251 20.91 21.31 20.25
C SER A 251 20.23 20.76 19.00
N ARG A 252 18.93 20.49 19.04
CA ARG A 252 18.17 19.95 17.91
C ARG A 252 17.12 20.95 17.45
N ALA A 253 16.97 21.06 16.15
CA ALA A 253 15.87 21.77 15.51
C ALA A 253 14.67 20.83 15.39
N MET A 254 13.50 21.29 15.76
CA MET A 254 12.21 20.68 15.50
C MET A 254 11.51 21.46 14.40
N VAL A 255 11.29 20.83 13.28
CA VAL A 255 10.68 21.45 12.09
C VAL A 255 9.33 20.80 11.86
N VAL A 256 8.32 21.64 11.62
CA VAL A 256 6.96 21.18 11.29
C VAL A 256 6.64 21.61 9.87
N TYR A 257 6.24 20.64 9.07
CA TYR A 257 5.86 20.82 7.66
C TYR A 257 4.47 20.25 7.37
N ASP A 258 3.70 20.96 6.58
CA ASP A 258 2.57 20.42 5.84
C ASP A 258 3.09 19.81 4.54
N LEU A 259 2.98 18.47 4.38
CA LEU A 259 3.50 17.71 3.25
C LEU A 259 2.37 16.90 2.58
N PRO A 260 2.39 16.76 1.24
CA PRO A 260 1.54 15.78 0.58
C PRO A 260 1.98 14.36 0.95
N LEU A 261 1.05 13.52 1.39
CA LEU A 261 1.37 12.14 1.79
C LEU A 261 2.02 11.35 0.64
N ASN A 262 1.55 11.55 -0.59
CA ASN A 262 2.12 10.87 -1.77
C ASN A 262 3.61 11.17 -2.00
N GLU A 263 4.10 12.35 -1.62
CA GLU A 263 5.52 12.70 -1.74
C GLU A 263 6.37 12.05 -0.64
N VAL A 264 5.74 11.59 0.44
CA VAL A 264 6.40 10.96 1.58
C VAL A 264 6.47 9.44 1.43
N VAL A 265 5.44 8.83 0.86
CA VAL A 265 5.28 7.37 0.76
C VAL A 265 6.40 6.71 -0.06
N PHE A 266 7.02 7.37 -1.05
CA PHE A 266 8.00 6.72 -1.92
C PHE A 266 9.39 6.59 -1.29
N ASP A 267 10.13 7.68 -1.20
CA ASP A 267 11.55 7.65 -0.84
C ASP A 267 11.96 8.75 0.15
N PHE A 268 10.99 9.48 0.68
CA PHE A 268 11.26 10.60 1.59
C PHE A 268 12.02 10.16 2.83
N TYR A 269 11.59 9.04 3.44
CA TYR A 269 12.19 8.55 4.68
C TYR A 269 13.65 8.10 4.47
N ASP A 270 13.92 7.41 3.37
CA ASP A 270 15.28 6.97 3.03
C ASP A 270 16.19 8.15 2.70
N ARG A 271 15.66 9.15 2.00
CA ARG A 271 16.39 10.39 1.76
C ARG A 271 16.63 11.18 3.04
N LEU A 272 15.63 11.26 3.92
CA LEU A 272 15.78 11.92 5.22
C LEU A 272 16.88 11.25 6.03
N LYS A 273 16.88 9.93 6.13
CA LYS A 273 17.96 9.16 6.77
C LYS A 273 19.32 9.44 6.13
N SER A 274 19.36 9.43 4.80
CA SER A 274 20.61 9.63 4.05
C SER A 274 21.21 11.03 4.31
N VAL A 275 20.41 12.09 4.17
CA VAL A 275 20.92 13.48 4.35
C VAL A 275 21.25 13.82 5.79
N THR A 276 20.66 13.13 6.75
CA THR A 276 20.89 13.33 8.19
C THR A 276 21.75 12.25 8.83
N LYS A 277 22.32 11.33 8.04
CA LYS A 277 23.11 10.18 8.52
C LYS A 277 22.35 9.34 9.59
N GLY A 278 21.03 9.30 9.52
CA GLY A 278 20.17 8.59 10.46
C GLY A 278 19.86 9.34 11.76
N TYR A 279 20.30 10.60 11.92
CA TYR A 279 20.08 11.36 13.16
C TYR A 279 18.72 12.07 13.24
N ALA A 280 17.95 12.14 12.15
CA ALA A 280 16.61 12.70 12.18
C ALA A 280 15.58 11.67 12.69
N SER A 281 14.64 12.15 13.51
CA SER A 281 13.39 11.46 13.76
C SER A 281 12.27 12.10 12.95
N PHE A 282 11.32 11.30 12.52
CA PHE A 282 10.18 11.71 11.69
C PHE A 282 8.91 11.09 12.24
N ASP A 283 7.95 11.95 12.53
CA ASP A 283 6.59 11.58 12.92
C ASP A 283 5.60 12.39 12.08
N TYR A 284 4.41 11.85 11.83
CA TYR A 284 3.39 12.56 11.06
C TYR A 284 1.97 12.23 11.50
N GLN A 285 1.07 13.15 11.24
CA GLN A 285 -0.36 13.00 11.46
C GLN A 285 -1.12 13.44 10.21
N MET A 286 -2.18 12.71 9.86
CA MET A 286 -3.07 13.10 8.77
C MET A 286 -3.82 14.39 9.15
N THR A 287 -3.81 15.37 8.25
CA THR A 287 -4.51 16.66 8.45
C THR A 287 -5.76 16.81 7.58
N GLY A 288 -5.99 15.86 6.68
CA GLY A 288 -7.13 15.87 5.76
C GLY A 288 -6.69 15.96 4.30
N TYR A 289 -7.58 16.47 3.47
CA TYR A 289 -7.39 16.57 2.03
C TYR A 289 -7.32 18.03 1.60
N ARG A 290 -6.55 18.30 0.56
CA ARG A 290 -6.40 19.64 0.00
C ARG A 290 -6.31 19.59 -1.51
N GLN A 291 -6.98 20.53 -2.15
CA GLN A 291 -6.94 20.71 -3.60
C GLN A 291 -5.54 21.02 -4.07
N ASP A 292 -5.09 20.36 -5.14
CA ASP A 292 -3.84 20.63 -5.82
C ASP A 292 -3.92 20.31 -7.32
N ASN A 293 -2.93 20.80 -8.09
CA ASN A 293 -2.89 20.62 -9.54
C ASN A 293 -2.30 19.26 -9.93
N LEU A 294 -3.09 18.22 -9.71
CA LEU A 294 -2.70 16.83 -9.95
C LEU A 294 -3.12 16.38 -11.35
N VAL A 295 -2.32 15.51 -11.93
CA VAL A 295 -2.60 14.91 -13.22
C VAL A 295 -2.22 13.43 -13.23
N LYS A 296 -2.98 12.61 -13.96
CA LYS A 296 -2.60 11.24 -14.26
C LYS A 296 -1.50 11.24 -15.30
N MET A 297 -0.37 10.66 -14.98
CA MET A 297 0.71 10.36 -15.91
C MET A 297 0.65 8.88 -16.27
N SER A 298 0.47 8.59 -17.54
CA SER A 298 0.46 7.22 -18.08
C SER A 298 1.81 6.93 -18.73
N ILE A 299 2.30 5.71 -18.52
CA ILE A 299 3.50 5.20 -19.20
C ILE A 299 3.04 4.31 -20.34
N LEU A 300 3.57 4.58 -21.52
CA LEU A 300 3.34 3.78 -22.73
C LEU A 300 4.62 3.04 -23.09
N VAL A 301 4.51 1.75 -23.31
CA VAL A 301 5.59 0.89 -23.81
C VAL A 301 5.16 0.36 -25.16
N ASN A 302 5.95 0.64 -26.20
CA ASN A 302 5.60 0.33 -27.59
C ASN A 302 4.26 0.94 -28.04
N GLU A 303 3.99 2.18 -27.59
CA GLU A 303 2.77 2.96 -27.84
C GLU A 303 1.50 2.45 -27.12
N GLU A 304 1.59 1.36 -26.37
CA GLU A 304 0.49 0.83 -25.57
C GLU A 304 0.60 1.28 -24.11
N PRO A 305 -0.47 1.78 -23.50
CA PRO A 305 -0.45 2.19 -22.11
C PRO A 305 -0.36 0.98 -21.17
N VAL A 306 0.51 1.09 -20.17
CA VAL A 306 0.64 0.09 -19.10
C VAL A 306 -0.04 0.64 -17.85
N ASP A 307 -1.19 0.09 -17.50
CA ASP A 307 -2.04 0.54 -16.39
C ASP A 307 -1.32 0.50 -15.04
N ALA A 308 -0.60 -0.58 -14.76
CA ALA A 308 0.19 -0.78 -13.55
C ALA A 308 1.30 0.27 -13.32
N LEU A 309 1.71 0.99 -14.36
CA LEU A 309 2.70 2.07 -14.30
C LEU A 309 2.07 3.47 -14.28
N SER A 310 0.74 3.57 -14.25
CA SER A 310 0.04 4.84 -14.14
C SER A 310 0.20 5.43 -12.74
N VAL A 311 0.55 6.71 -12.65
CA VAL A 311 0.76 7.41 -11.37
C VAL A 311 0.11 8.78 -11.37
N MET A 312 -0.36 9.21 -10.19
CA MET A 312 -0.77 10.59 -9.98
C MET A 312 0.44 11.44 -9.64
N VAL A 313 0.60 12.56 -10.32
CA VAL A 313 1.74 13.46 -10.12
C VAL A 313 1.27 14.92 -10.16
N HIS A 314 1.99 15.80 -9.46
CA HIS A 314 1.77 17.23 -9.62
C HIS A 314 2.22 17.69 -11.02
N ARG A 315 1.41 18.52 -11.68
CA ARG A 315 1.61 18.93 -13.07
C ARG A 315 3.01 19.52 -13.34
N ASP A 316 3.51 20.36 -12.44
CA ASP A 316 4.81 21.03 -12.61
C ASP A 316 6.00 20.06 -12.54
N ARG A 317 5.81 18.89 -11.94
CA ARG A 317 6.85 17.86 -11.79
C ARG A 317 6.68 16.67 -12.72
N ALA A 318 5.59 16.66 -13.46
CA ALA A 318 5.23 15.52 -14.31
C ALA A 318 6.29 15.24 -15.39
N GLU A 319 6.86 16.28 -16.03
CA GLU A 319 7.90 16.10 -17.04
C GLU A 319 9.19 15.51 -16.44
N LEU A 320 9.64 16.04 -15.30
CA LEU A 320 10.84 15.56 -14.62
C LEU A 320 10.69 14.10 -14.18
N ARG A 321 9.56 13.77 -13.55
CA ARG A 321 9.24 12.38 -13.14
C ARG A 321 9.09 11.46 -14.34
N GLY A 322 8.39 11.91 -15.38
CA GLY A 322 8.19 11.13 -16.62
C GLY A 322 9.52 10.82 -17.30
N ARG A 323 10.44 11.77 -17.38
CA ARG A 323 11.78 11.56 -17.95
C ARG A 323 12.57 10.54 -17.13
N ALA A 324 12.67 10.72 -15.82
CA ALA A 324 13.38 9.79 -14.94
C ALA A 324 12.80 8.37 -15.02
N MET A 325 11.48 8.22 -15.12
CA MET A 325 10.81 6.93 -15.24
C MET A 325 11.09 6.27 -16.60
N CYS A 326 11.04 7.03 -17.70
CA CYS A 326 11.38 6.51 -19.03
C CYS A 326 12.85 6.09 -19.11
N GLU A 327 13.78 6.84 -18.53
CA GLU A 327 15.20 6.48 -18.46
C GLU A 327 15.40 5.18 -17.67
N LYS A 328 14.80 5.07 -16.49
CA LYS A 328 14.89 3.84 -15.67
C LYS A 328 14.31 2.62 -16.36
N LEU A 329 13.16 2.75 -17.01
CA LEU A 329 12.56 1.67 -17.79
C LEU A 329 13.43 1.26 -18.97
N LYS A 330 14.07 2.21 -19.66
CA LYS A 330 15.01 1.92 -20.74
C LYS A 330 16.21 1.09 -20.29
N ASP A 331 16.68 1.31 -19.06
CA ASP A 331 17.80 0.55 -18.50
C ASP A 331 17.38 -0.85 -18.04
N LEU A 332 16.16 -1.00 -17.56
CA LEU A 332 15.63 -2.26 -17.03
C LEU A 332 15.08 -3.20 -18.12
N ILE A 333 14.43 -2.65 -19.14
CA ILE A 333 13.82 -3.47 -20.20
C ILE A 333 14.91 -4.00 -21.14
N PRO A 334 15.01 -5.33 -21.36
CA PRO A 334 15.98 -5.90 -22.27
C PRO A 334 15.73 -5.46 -23.71
N ARG A 335 16.79 -5.34 -24.50
CA ARG A 335 16.67 -4.99 -25.91
C ARG A 335 16.07 -6.14 -26.70
N HIS A 336 15.17 -5.81 -27.61
CA HIS A 336 14.53 -6.73 -28.55
C HIS A 336 15.03 -6.52 -29.98
N MET A 337 14.54 -7.32 -30.92
CA MET A 337 14.91 -7.24 -32.36
C MET A 337 14.38 -5.98 -33.04
N PHE A 338 13.46 -5.28 -32.43
CA PHE A 338 12.83 -4.04 -32.91
C PHE A 338 13.00 -2.91 -31.89
N LYS A 339 12.78 -1.67 -32.33
CA LYS A 339 12.83 -0.50 -31.46
C LYS A 339 11.57 -0.44 -30.60
N ILE A 340 11.73 -0.16 -29.32
CA ILE A 340 10.62 0.02 -28.39
C ILE A 340 10.64 1.46 -27.89
N PRO A 341 9.66 2.30 -28.25
CA PRO A 341 9.46 3.60 -27.64
C PRO A 341 8.89 3.45 -26.25
N ILE A 342 9.44 4.17 -25.27
CA ILE A 342 8.94 4.30 -23.91
C ILE A 342 8.55 5.75 -23.76
N GLN A 343 7.30 6.02 -23.37
CA GLN A 343 6.76 7.38 -23.35
C GLN A 343 6.01 7.63 -22.04
N ALA A 344 6.16 8.82 -21.50
CA ALA A 344 5.27 9.32 -20.45
C ALA A 344 4.31 10.34 -21.07
N ALA A 345 3.02 10.19 -20.77
CA ALA A 345 1.97 11.03 -21.35
C ALA A 345 0.96 11.52 -20.29
N ILE A 346 0.41 12.70 -20.52
CA ILE A 346 -0.70 13.27 -19.74
C ILE A 346 -1.83 13.59 -20.72
N GLY A 347 -3.01 13.00 -20.50
CA GLY A 347 -4.18 13.24 -21.35
C GLY A 347 -3.91 13.00 -22.85
N GLY A 348 -3.09 11.98 -23.18
CA GLY A 348 -2.70 11.67 -24.56
C GLY A 348 -1.51 12.49 -25.11
N LYS A 349 -1.07 13.56 -24.43
CA LYS A 349 0.10 14.33 -24.83
C LYS A 349 1.38 13.74 -24.24
N VAL A 350 2.32 13.33 -25.10
CA VAL A 350 3.64 12.85 -24.66
C VAL A 350 4.46 13.99 -24.09
N ILE A 351 4.93 13.81 -22.84
CA ILE A 351 5.75 14.79 -22.09
C ILE A 351 7.23 14.37 -22.00
N ALA A 352 7.50 13.08 -22.05
CA ALA A 352 8.86 12.53 -22.08
C ALA A 352 8.90 11.27 -22.95
N ARG A 353 10.04 11.02 -23.59
CA ARG A 353 10.23 9.87 -24.46
C ARG A 353 11.66 9.37 -24.42
N GLU A 354 11.81 8.07 -24.28
CA GLU A 354 13.04 7.32 -24.50
C GLU A 354 12.81 6.21 -25.53
N THR A 355 13.87 5.68 -26.09
CA THR A 355 13.76 4.61 -27.09
C THR A 355 14.81 3.56 -26.85
N LEU A 356 14.37 2.32 -26.66
CA LEU A 356 15.23 1.14 -26.69
C LEU A 356 15.65 0.86 -28.14
N ALA A 357 16.94 0.85 -28.39
CA ALA A 357 17.46 0.49 -29.70
C ALA A 357 17.30 -1.02 -29.96
N ALA A 358 17.01 -1.38 -31.18
CA ALA A 358 16.99 -2.80 -31.58
C ALA A 358 18.37 -3.43 -31.41
N LEU A 359 18.42 -4.73 -31.08
CA LEU A 359 19.64 -5.53 -30.99
C LEU A 359 20.43 -5.55 -32.32
N ARG A 360 19.73 -5.54 -33.44
CA ARG A 360 20.32 -5.43 -34.76
C ARG A 360 19.75 -4.23 -35.50
N LYS A 361 20.62 -3.58 -36.26
CA LYS A 361 20.20 -2.50 -37.17
C LYS A 361 19.20 -3.07 -38.18
N ASP A 362 18.05 -2.42 -38.31
CA ASP A 362 17.10 -2.78 -39.37
C ASP A 362 17.72 -2.49 -40.74
N VAL A 363 18.29 -3.52 -41.35
CA VAL A 363 18.97 -3.41 -42.64
C VAL A 363 17.98 -3.28 -43.80
N THR A 364 16.68 -3.60 -43.55
CA THR A 364 15.63 -3.51 -44.55
C THR A 364 14.88 -2.19 -44.57
N ALA A 365 14.99 -1.37 -43.50
CA ALA A 365 14.34 -0.07 -43.41
C ALA A 365 14.67 0.90 -44.52
N LYS A 366 15.87 0.78 -45.13
CA LYS A 366 16.31 1.56 -46.28
C LYS A 366 15.79 1.03 -47.62
N CYS A 367 15.07 -0.10 -47.63
CA CYS A 367 14.57 -0.76 -48.83
C CYS A 367 13.15 -0.36 -49.22
N TYR A 368 12.48 0.47 -48.41
CA TYR A 368 11.16 1.02 -48.70
C TYR A 368 11.27 2.24 -49.61
N GLY A 369 11.40 1.99 -50.89
CA GLY A 369 11.46 3.05 -51.88
C GLY A 369 12.09 2.56 -53.20
N GLY A 370 11.35 1.79 -53.96
CA GLY A 370 11.51 1.62 -55.43
C GLY A 370 12.80 1.03 -56.02
N ASP A 371 13.94 1.07 -55.34
CA ASP A 371 15.22 0.63 -55.91
C ASP A 371 15.52 -0.85 -55.63
N ALA A 372 15.35 -1.68 -56.66
CA ALA A 372 15.59 -3.13 -56.61
C ALA A 372 17.06 -3.48 -56.23
N THR A 373 18.01 -2.62 -56.57
CA THR A 373 19.45 -2.83 -56.28
C THR A 373 19.74 -2.62 -54.78
N ARG A 374 19.07 -1.66 -54.15
CA ARG A 374 19.13 -1.42 -52.68
C ARG A 374 18.46 -2.54 -51.90
N LYS A 375 17.40 -3.15 -52.40
CA LYS A 375 16.72 -4.29 -51.78
C LYS A 375 17.56 -5.58 -51.85
N ARG A 376 18.27 -5.83 -52.92
CA ARG A 376 19.12 -7.02 -53.09
C ARG A 376 20.34 -7.02 -52.17
N LYS A 377 21.00 -5.89 -51.92
CA LYS A 377 22.19 -5.81 -51.02
C LYS A 377 21.94 -6.29 -49.59
N PRO A 378 20.90 -5.82 -48.87
CA PRO A 378 20.65 -6.32 -47.53
C PRO A 378 20.30 -7.80 -47.47
N VAL A 379 19.56 -8.33 -48.44
CA VAL A 379 19.21 -9.76 -48.50
C VAL A 379 20.47 -10.60 -48.74
N SER A 380 21.38 -10.14 -49.61
CA SER A 380 22.67 -10.77 -49.82
C SER A 380 23.53 -10.84 -48.55
N TYR A 381 23.59 -9.77 -47.77
CA TYR A 381 24.31 -9.73 -46.53
C TYR A 381 23.69 -10.64 -45.43
N THR A 382 22.38 -10.76 -45.35
CA THR A 382 21.71 -11.66 -44.42
C THR A 382 21.93 -13.12 -44.75
N HIS A 383 22.04 -13.49 -46.03
CA HIS A 383 22.40 -14.86 -46.44
C HIS A 383 23.86 -15.23 -46.19
N LEU A 384 24.77 -14.23 -46.25
CA LEU A 384 26.20 -14.45 -45.96
C LEU A 384 26.54 -14.50 -44.46
N THR A 385 25.66 -14.01 -43.59
CA THR A 385 25.89 -13.97 -42.14
C THR A 385 25.08 -15.02 -41.37
N LEU A 386 24.31 -15.87 -42.00
CA LEU A 386 23.74 -17.05 -41.37
C LEU A 386 24.89 -18.07 -41.15
N PRO A 387 25.23 -18.43 -39.92
CA PRO A 387 26.24 -19.45 -39.69
C PRO A 387 25.73 -20.79 -40.24
N THR A 388 26.37 -21.29 -41.26
CA THR A 388 26.33 -22.70 -41.67
C THR A 388 26.99 -23.55 -40.56
N LYS A 389 26.33 -23.67 -39.42
CA LYS A 389 26.63 -24.68 -38.40
C LYS A 389 25.35 -25.08 -37.70
N LEU A 390 24.61 -25.93 -38.37
CA LEU A 390 23.79 -26.97 -37.77
C LEU A 390 24.23 -28.25 -38.49
N ALA A 391 25.22 -28.87 -37.96
CA ALA A 391 25.53 -30.27 -38.13
C ALA A 391 25.93 -30.80 -36.75
#